data_00b5da8153daf4cf318468514e414a9e
#
_entry.id   00b5da8153daf4cf318468514e414a9e
#
_cell.length_a   1.000
_cell.length_b   1.000
_cell.length_c   1.000
_cell.angle_alpha   90.00
_cell.angle_beta   90.00
_cell.angle_gamma   90.00
#
_symmetry.space_group_name_H-M   'P 1'
#
loop_
_entity.id
_entity.type
_entity.pdbx_description
1 polymer ?
#
loop_
_entity_poly.entity_id
_entity_poly.type
_entity_poly.pdbx_seq_one_letter_code
_entity_poly.pdbx_strand_id
1 'polypeptide(L)'
;MRKPLILTIAAVVVACAPKPQPAPAAAPATPAPKPAAVSAEALVDHTGDSPETAVVVPPDAPNEGIDFQNNWIFDRYGRFRRAGGGIAHAGEGSATRRYEVVKIELADHSERTVYFDITENEKNWASQRQQ
;
A
#
# COMPACT_ATOMS: atom_id res chain seq x y z
N MET A 1 72.35 -16.17 22.41
CA MET A 1 71.31 -17.01 21.77
C MET A 1 70.12 -17.07 22.73
N ARG A 2 69.08 -16.26 22.49
CA ARG A 2 67.88 -16.19 23.33
C ARG A 2 66.72 -16.80 22.53
N LYS A 3 66.14 -17.89 23.00
CA LYS A 3 64.99 -18.55 22.39
C LYS A 3 63.71 -17.81 22.80
N PRO A 4 62.80 -17.45 21.88
CA PRO A 4 61.50 -16.94 22.26
C PRO A 4 60.57 -18.05 22.65
N LEU A 5 59.90 -17.86 23.79
CA LEU A 5 58.83 -18.69 24.37
C LEU A 5 57.53 -18.34 23.64
N ILE A 6 56.98 -19.28 22.87
CA ILE A 6 55.69 -19.12 22.20
C ILE A 6 54.60 -19.55 23.21
N LEU A 7 53.82 -18.55 23.69
CA LEU A 7 52.67 -18.76 24.53
C LEU A 7 51.44 -19.00 23.65
N THR A 8 50.96 -20.23 23.55
CA THR A 8 49.75 -20.58 22.83
C THR A 8 48.54 -20.34 23.75
N ILE A 9 47.74 -19.30 23.44
CA ILE A 9 46.49 -19.04 24.11
C ILE A 9 45.38 -19.84 23.39
N ALA A 10 44.87 -20.87 24.04
CA ALA A 10 43.68 -21.60 23.57
C ALA A 10 42.43 -20.78 23.91
N ALA A 11 41.77 -20.20 22.89
CA ALA A 11 40.47 -19.56 23.04
C ALA A 11 39.38 -20.62 23.07
N VAL A 12 38.75 -20.79 24.22
CA VAL A 12 37.53 -21.63 24.40
C VAL A 12 36.35 -20.78 23.91
N VAL A 13 35.83 -21.10 22.73
CA VAL A 13 34.58 -20.55 22.23
C VAL A 13 33.42 -21.32 22.86
N VAL A 14 32.78 -20.72 23.86
CA VAL A 14 31.51 -21.20 24.38
C VAL A 14 30.40 -20.84 23.38
N ALA A 15 29.95 -21.82 22.62
CA ALA A 15 28.78 -21.69 21.76
C ALA A 15 27.52 -21.64 22.62
N CYS A 16 26.99 -20.44 22.86
CA CYS A 16 25.64 -20.27 23.38
C CYS A 16 24.65 -20.61 22.26
N ALA A 17 24.06 -21.80 22.32
CA ALA A 17 22.95 -22.18 21.46
C ALA A 17 21.72 -21.28 21.76
N PRO A 18 21.09 -20.64 20.77
CA PRO A 18 19.87 -19.89 21.00
C PRO A 18 18.74 -20.88 21.37
N LYS A 19 18.11 -20.60 22.51
CA LYS A 19 16.94 -21.32 22.99
C LYS A 19 15.82 -21.20 21.94
N PRO A 20 15.18 -22.29 21.53
CA PRO A 20 14.08 -22.21 20.57
C PRO A 20 12.93 -21.38 21.17
N GLN A 21 12.64 -20.26 20.55
CA GLN A 21 11.50 -19.41 20.89
C GLN A 21 10.24 -20.17 20.45
N PRO A 22 9.24 -20.37 21.31
CA PRO A 22 7.98 -20.98 20.92
C PRO A 22 7.32 -20.08 19.86
N ALA A 23 6.93 -20.70 18.75
CA ALA A 23 6.18 -20.03 17.69
C ALA A 23 4.91 -19.37 18.29
N PRO A 24 4.58 -18.13 17.91
CA PRO A 24 3.32 -17.53 18.32
C PRO A 24 2.18 -18.41 17.83
N ALA A 25 1.32 -18.83 18.77
CA ALA A 25 0.12 -19.59 18.46
C ALA A 25 -0.67 -18.85 17.38
N ALA A 26 -0.96 -19.54 16.27
CA ALA A 26 -1.82 -19.05 15.22
C ALA A 26 -3.14 -18.63 15.86
N ALA A 27 -3.46 -17.33 15.76
CA ALA A 27 -4.77 -16.83 16.12
C ALA A 27 -5.81 -17.57 15.25
N PRO A 28 -6.95 -17.98 15.82
CA PRO A 28 -7.99 -18.65 15.05
C PRO A 28 -8.43 -17.71 13.92
N ALA A 29 -8.32 -18.22 12.69
CA ALA A 29 -8.82 -17.53 11.51
C ALA A 29 -10.31 -17.26 11.72
N THR A 30 -10.66 -16.00 11.89
CA THR A 30 -12.05 -15.54 11.84
C THR A 30 -12.59 -15.91 10.45
N PRO A 31 -13.67 -16.70 10.33
CA PRO A 31 -14.23 -17.01 9.03
C PRO A 31 -14.64 -15.70 8.33
N ALA A 32 -14.16 -15.54 7.12
CA ALA A 32 -14.54 -14.41 6.27
C ALA A 32 -16.07 -14.35 6.18
N PRO A 33 -16.70 -13.19 6.38
CA PRO A 33 -18.14 -13.06 6.20
C PRO A 33 -18.46 -13.35 4.73
N LYS A 34 -19.32 -14.35 4.53
CA LYS A 34 -19.93 -14.69 3.24
C LYS A 34 -20.58 -13.41 2.68
N PRO A 35 -20.31 -13.03 1.42
CA PRO A 35 -20.94 -11.84 0.86
C PRO A 35 -22.46 -12.06 0.83
N ALA A 36 -23.17 -11.39 1.74
CA ALA A 36 -24.59 -11.20 1.61
C ALA A 36 -24.83 -10.33 0.39
N ALA A 37 -25.59 -10.82 -0.57
CA ALA A 37 -26.09 -10.02 -1.68
C ALA A 37 -26.95 -8.91 -1.11
N VAL A 38 -26.37 -7.75 -0.89
CA VAL A 38 -27.08 -6.51 -0.60
C VAL A 38 -27.23 -5.77 -1.92
N SER A 39 -28.49 -5.63 -2.30
CA SER A 39 -28.92 -4.80 -3.40
C SER A 39 -28.25 -3.43 -3.38
N ALA A 40 -27.75 -3.07 -4.55
CA ALA A 40 -27.49 -1.75 -5.11
C ALA A 40 -27.73 -0.52 -4.23
N GLU A 41 -26.74 0.37 -4.22
CA GLU A 41 -26.73 1.73 -3.66
C GLU A 41 -26.59 1.87 -2.14
N ALA A 42 -25.93 0.92 -1.47
CA ALA A 42 -25.22 1.26 -0.26
C ALA A 42 -24.14 2.27 -0.63
N LEU A 43 -24.13 3.42 0.02
CA LEU A 43 -23.05 4.42 0.01
C LEU A 43 -21.72 3.67 0.03
N VAL A 44 -21.08 3.58 -1.14
CA VAL A 44 -19.74 2.99 -1.22
C VAL A 44 -18.85 3.92 -0.40
N ASP A 45 -18.42 3.44 0.75
CA ASP A 45 -17.50 4.20 1.59
C ASP A 45 -16.15 4.24 0.84
N HIS A 46 -15.89 5.35 0.17
CA HIS A 46 -14.66 5.57 -0.61
C HIS A 46 -13.46 5.73 0.32
N THR A 47 -13.11 4.66 1.02
CA THR A 47 -11.97 4.62 1.95
C THR A 47 -10.63 4.59 1.22
N GLY A 48 -10.61 4.18 -0.03
CA GLY A 48 -9.39 4.03 -0.82
C GLY A 48 -8.56 2.80 -0.48
N ASP A 49 -9.03 1.89 0.35
CA ASP A 49 -8.25 0.74 0.80
C ASP A 49 -8.20 -0.41 -0.23
N SER A 50 -9.11 -0.41 -1.18
CA SER A 50 -9.20 -1.42 -2.26
C SER A 50 -9.78 -0.81 -3.55
N PRO A 51 -9.69 -1.50 -4.70
CA PRO A 51 -10.34 -1.04 -5.93
C PRO A 51 -11.86 -0.85 -5.79
N GLU A 52 -12.53 -1.65 -4.96
CA GLU A 52 -13.98 -1.58 -4.74
C GLU A 52 -14.38 -0.34 -3.92
N THR A 53 -13.48 0.12 -3.06
CA THR A 53 -13.67 1.31 -2.22
C THR A 53 -12.80 2.48 -2.67
N ALA A 54 -12.33 2.44 -3.92
CA ALA A 54 -11.47 3.47 -4.48
C ALA A 54 -12.08 4.87 -4.42
N VAL A 55 -11.24 5.84 -4.15
CA VAL A 55 -11.63 7.26 -4.13
C VAL A 55 -11.79 7.76 -5.56
N VAL A 56 -12.98 8.23 -5.90
CA VAL A 56 -13.26 8.72 -7.26
C VAL A 56 -12.62 10.09 -7.46
N VAL A 57 -11.71 10.19 -8.44
CA VAL A 57 -11.11 11.46 -8.83
C VAL A 57 -12.10 12.21 -9.74
N PRO A 58 -12.45 13.48 -9.41
CA PRO A 58 -13.32 14.27 -10.25
C PRO A 58 -12.80 14.36 -11.71
N PRO A 59 -13.69 14.26 -12.70
CA PRO A 59 -13.26 14.27 -14.12
C PRO A 59 -12.58 15.57 -14.54
N ASP A 60 -12.89 16.66 -13.88
CA ASP A 60 -12.36 18.02 -14.12
C ASP A 60 -11.20 18.39 -13.17
N ALA A 61 -10.75 17.45 -12.33
CA ALA A 61 -9.64 17.72 -11.42
C ALA A 61 -8.38 18.10 -12.23
N PRO A 62 -7.72 19.23 -11.90
CA PRO A 62 -6.53 19.67 -12.59
C PRO A 62 -5.34 18.75 -12.34
N ASN A 63 -4.30 18.91 -13.17
CA ASN A 63 -3.03 18.19 -13.03
C ASN A 63 -3.24 16.67 -12.98
N GLU A 64 -4.09 16.15 -13.88
CA GLU A 64 -4.43 14.72 -13.98
C GLU A 64 -4.95 14.12 -12.64
N GLY A 65 -5.51 14.98 -11.77
CA GLY A 65 -6.04 14.57 -10.46
C GLY A 65 -5.00 14.45 -9.34
N ILE A 66 -3.71 14.71 -9.60
CA ILE A 66 -2.63 14.56 -8.60
C ILE A 66 -2.84 15.47 -7.38
N ASP A 67 -3.27 16.70 -7.61
CA ASP A 67 -3.50 17.65 -6.52
C ASP A 67 -4.68 17.23 -5.64
N PHE A 68 -5.75 16.71 -6.27
CA PHE A 68 -6.89 16.13 -5.56
C PHE A 68 -6.45 14.95 -4.68
N GLN A 69 -5.69 14.01 -5.23
CA GLN A 69 -5.19 12.84 -4.50
C GLN A 69 -4.32 13.24 -3.31
N ASN A 70 -3.37 14.17 -3.52
CA ASN A 70 -2.48 14.64 -2.46
C ASN A 70 -3.26 15.30 -1.32
N ASN A 71 -4.25 16.14 -1.64
CA ASN A 71 -5.10 16.79 -0.64
C ASN A 71 -5.92 15.75 0.12
N TRP A 72 -6.55 14.80 -0.57
CA TRP A 72 -7.32 13.73 0.05
C TRP A 72 -6.47 12.87 1.01
N ILE A 73 -5.26 12.48 0.59
CA ILE A 73 -4.34 11.73 1.44
C ILE A 73 -3.93 12.56 2.65
N PHE A 74 -3.60 13.84 2.45
CA PHE A 74 -3.19 14.73 3.53
C PHE A 74 -4.31 14.94 4.56
N ASP A 75 -5.55 15.14 4.12
CA ASP A 75 -6.71 15.33 5.00
C ASP A 75 -6.99 14.08 5.86
N ARG A 76 -6.77 12.89 5.30
CA ARG A 76 -7.05 11.62 5.97
C ARG A 76 -5.92 11.12 6.87
N TYR A 77 -4.67 11.28 6.43
CA TYR A 77 -3.50 10.67 7.08
C TYR A 77 -2.47 11.69 7.57
N GLY A 78 -2.64 12.97 7.27
CA GLY A 78 -1.67 14.00 7.59
C GLY A 78 -0.44 13.98 6.68
N ARG A 79 0.72 14.34 7.21
CA ARG A 79 1.97 14.39 6.42
C ARG A 79 2.36 13.00 5.92
N PHE A 80 2.68 12.92 4.65
CA PHE A 80 3.09 11.69 3.99
C PHE A 80 4.17 11.94 2.95
N ARG A 81 4.80 10.86 2.50
CA ARG A 81 5.69 10.81 1.34
C ARG A 81 5.17 9.74 0.38
N ARG A 82 5.07 10.05 -0.91
CA ARG A 82 4.79 9.02 -1.92
C ARG A 82 6.00 8.07 -2.00
N ALA A 83 5.78 6.79 -1.76
CA ALA A 83 6.81 5.75 -1.76
C ALA A 83 6.80 4.92 -3.05
N GLY A 84 5.80 5.11 -3.90
CA GLY A 84 5.65 4.40 -5.17
C GLY A 84 4.20 4.30 -5.58
N GLY A 85 3.94 3.43 -6.56
CA GLY A 85 2.59 3.20 -7.05
C GLY A 85 2.58 2.72 -8.49
N GLY A 86 1.42 2.76 -9.11
CA GLY A 86 1.24 2.35 -10.50
C GLY A 86 -0.21 2.43 -10.92
N ILE A 87 -0.47 1.99 -12.14
CA ILE A 87 -1.82 1.91 -12.69
C ILE A 87 -2.30 0.46 -12.64
N ALA A 88 -3.51 0.27 -12.14
CA ALA A 88 -4.22 -1.01 -12.15
C ALA A 88 -5.51 -0.89 -12.96
N HIS A 89 -5.97 -1.99 -13.50
CA HIS A 89 -7.22 -2.09 -14.25
C HIS A 89 -8.09 -3.18 -13.61
N ALA A 90 -9.39 -2.93 -13.52
CA ALA A 90 -10.36 -3.93 -13.11
C ALA A 90 -11.62 -3.84 -13.97
N GLY A 91 -12.28 -4.97 -14.18
CA GLY A 91 -13.43 -5.12 -15.09
C GLY A 91 -13.03 -5.64 -16.47
N GLU A 92 -14.03 -5.86 -17.32
CA GLU A 92 -13.87 -6.40 -18.66
C GLU A 92 -14.54 -5.48 -19.69
N GLY A 93 -13.94 -5.42 -20.89
CA GLY A 93 -14.50 -4.69 -22.03
C GLY A 93 -14.72 -3.20 -21.73
N SER A 94 -15.90 -2.69 -22.06
CA SER A 94 -16.29 -1.28 -21.85
C SER A 94 -16.49 -0.89 -20.38
N ALA A 95 -16.62 -1.87 -19.48
CA ALA A 95 -16.75 -1.67 -18.04
C ALA A 95 -15.40 -1.63 -17.32
N THR A 96 -14.29 -1.66 -18.05
CA THR A 96 -12.95 -1.58 -17.46
C THR A 96 -12.78 -0.25 -16.74
N ARG A 97 -12.48 -0.32 -15.45
CA ARG A 97 -12.10 0.83 -14.63
C ARG A 97 -10.60 0.89 -14.50
N ARG A 98 -10.10 2.12 -14.36
CA ARG A 98 -8.69 2.41 -14.23
C ARG A 98 -8.40 3.05 -12.88
N TYR A 99 -7.46 2.49 -12.17
CA TYR A 99 -7.11 2.92 -10.82
C TYR A 99 -5.65 3.36 -10.78
N GLU A 100 -5.40 4.48 -10.15
CA GLU A 100 -4.05 4.81 -9.68
C GLU A 100 -3.87 4.26 -8.28
N VAL A 101 -2.85 3.42 -8.12
CA VAL A 101 -2.47 2.82 -6.84
C VAL A 101 -1.32 3.63 -6.29
N VAL A 102 -1.53 4.31 -5.18
CA VAL A 102 -0.54 5.18 -4.55
C VAL A 102 -0.05 4.55 -3.26
N LYS A 103 1.24 4.24 -3.20
CA LYS A 103 1.89 3.82 -1.95
C LYS A 103 2.44 5.04 -1.23
N ILE A 104 2.10 5.18 0.02
CA ILE A 104 2.53 6.30 0.87
C ILE A 104 3.23 5.78 2.12
N GLU A 105 4.20 6.56 2.59
CA GLU A 105 4.83 6.41 3.89
C GLU A 105 4.38 7.58 4.77
N LEU A 106 3.85 7.27 5.93
CA LEU A 106 3.38 8.26 6.91
C LEU A 106 4.51 8.76 7.81
N ALA A 107 4.23 9.76 8.64
CA ALA A 107 5.22 10.35 9.54
C ALA A 107 5.76 9.37 10.60
N ASP A 108 5.00 8.33 10.93
CA ASP A 108 5.38 7.24 11.83
C ASP A 108 6.11 6.09 11.14
N HIS A 109 6.51 6.26 9.85
CA HIS A 109 7.11 5.26 8.97
C HIS A 109 6.20 4.07 8.62
N SER A 110 4.92 4.10 8.95
CA SER A 110 3.97 3.11 8.46
C SER A 110 3.67 3.34 6.98
N GLU A 111 3.44 2.23 6.26
CA GLU A 111 3.08 2.28 4.85
C GLU A 111 1.58 2.05 4.67
N ARG A 112 1.01 2.74 3.69
CA ARG A 112 -0.37 2.58 3.25
C ARG A 112 -0.41 2.51 1.72
N THR A 113 -1.42 1.81 1.22
CA THR A 113 -1.75 1.80 -0.21
C THR A 113 -3.14 2.42 -0.36
N VAL A 114 -3.27 3.38 -1.25
CA VAL A 114 -4.53 4.07 -1.54
C VAL A 114 -4.86 3.89 -3.01
N TYR A 115 -6.12 3.56 -3.29
CA TYR A 115 -6.66 3.38 -4.63
C TYR A 115 -7.51 4.58 -5.03
N PHE A 116 -7.20 5.17 -6.18
CA PHE A 116 -7.98 6.26 -6.79
C PHE A 116 -8.57 5.80 -8.12
N ASP A 117 -9.87 5.91 -8.27
CA ASP A 117 -10.52 5.67 -9.58
C ASP A 117 -10.34 6.91 -10.44
N ILE A 118 -9.50 6.78 -11.46
CA ILE A 118 -9.15 7.84 -12.40
C ILE A 118 -9.85 7.68 -13.76
N THR A 119 -10.80 6.76 -13.87
CA THR A 119 -11.42 6.37 -15.15
C THR A 119 -11.99 7.56 -15.92
N GLU A 120 -12.79 8.40 -15.25
CA GLU A 120 -13.43 9.54 -15.91
C GLU A 120 -12.48 10.74 -16.04
N ASN A 121 -11.60 10.94 -15.07
CA ASN A 121 -10.60 12.02 -15.13
C ASN A 121 -9.66 11.83 -16.32
N GLU A 122 -9.19 10.61 -16.55
CA GLU A 122 -8.30 10.31 -17.67
C GLU A 122 -8.98 10.49 -19.04
N LYS A 123 -10.25 10.06 -19.17
CA LYS A 123 -11.02 10.29 -20.40
C LYS A 123 -11.13 11.77 -20.74
N ASN A 124 -11.37 12.60 -19.73
CA ASN A 124 -11.44 14.04 -19.91
C ASN A 124 -10.08 14.62 -20.34
N TRP A 125 -8.99 14.24 -19.69
CA TRP A 125 -7.64 14.64 -20.07
C TRP A 125 -7.25 14.18 -21.47
N ALA A 126 -7.58 12.96 -21.85
CA ALA A 126 -7.33 12.44 -23.19
C ALA A 126 -8.07 13.27 -24.26
N SER A 127 -9.30 13.67 -23.97
CA SER A 127 -10.10 14.51 -24.88
C SER A 127 -9.51 15.92 -25.03
N GLN A 128 -9.00 16.51 -23.96
CA GLN A 128 -8.37 17.84 -23.99
C GLN A 128 -7.06 17.86 -24.79
N ARG A 129 -6.29 16.79 -24.77
CA ARG A 129 -5.04 16.66 -25.53
C ARG A 129 -5.22 16.51 -27.04
N GLN A 130 -6.45 16.25 -27.51
CA GLN A 130 -6.79 16.08 -28.92
C GLN A 130 -7.33 17.36 -29.57
N GLN A 131 -7.47 18.44 -28.84
CA GLN A 131 -7.91 19.76 -29.30
C GLN A 131 -6.72 20.69 -29.56
#